data_08560ef2ed22eb78e7c7d0a1a5e2099f
#
_entry.id   08560ef2ed22eb78e7c7d0a1a5e2099f
#
_cell.length_a   1.000
_cell.length_b   1.000
_cell.length_c   1.000
_cell.angle_alpha   90.00
_cell.angle_beta   90.00
_cell.angle_gamma   90.00
#
_symmetry.space_group_name_H-M   'P 1'
#
loop_
_entity.id
_entity.type
_entity.pdbx_description
1 polymer ?
#
loop_
_entity_poly.entity_id
_entity_poly.type
_entity_poly.pdbx_seq_one_letter_code
_entity_poly.pdbx_strand_id
1 'polypeptide(L)'
;MEDTDVTIYCRFRLLLARANVERITQGKAALSLRQVAEESGVSLSVLAALNTGRSQRIDYGTIDHLLAYFNRYFSVTTSDLLDWEPVQQEDKHPVGSA
;
A
#
# COMPACT_ATOMS: atom_id res chain seq x y z
N MET A 1 -9.84 -23.73 -4.98
CA MET A 1 -9.72 -23.33 -4.91
C MET A 1 -9.26 -22.73 -4.50
N GLU A 2 -9.10 -22.59 -4.21
CA GLU A 2 -8.91 -21.98 -3.90
C GLU A 2 -7.94 -21.18 -3.77
N ASP A 3 -7.22 -20.91 -4.17
CA ASP A 3 -6.36 -19.85 -4.46
C ASP A 3 -6.60 -18.73 -3.57
N THR A 4 -7.58 -18.72 -2.85
CA THR A 4 -7.87 -17.64 -1.95
C THR A 4 -7.24 -17.82 -0.59
N ASP A 5 -6.30 -18.75 -0.47
CA ASP A 5 -5.68 -18.99 0.81
C ASP A 5 -4.71 -17.91 1.23
N VAL A 6 -4.36 -17.00 0.35
CA VAL A 6 -3.38 -15.97 0.68
C VAL A 6 -3.90 -14.63 0.19
N THR A 7 -3.49 -13.58 0.88
CA THR A 7 -3.87 -12.23 0.52
C THR A 7 -2.67 -11.32 0.64
N ILE A 8 -2.44 -10.54 -0.39
CA ILE A 8 -1.41 -9.52 -0.37
C ILE A 8 -2.11 -8.18 -0.32
N TYR A 9 -1.72 -7.35 0.63
CA TYR A 9 -2.28 -6.02 0.81
C TYR A 9 -1.28 -4.98 0.38
N CYS A 10 -1.78 -3.93 -0.26
CA CYS A 10 -0.95 -2.77 -0.53
C CYS A 10 -1.32 -1.69 0.48
N ARG A 11 -0.34 -1.23 1.24
CA ARG A 11 -0.55 -0.27 2.30
C ARG A 11 -0.37 1.17 1.82
N PHE A 12 -0.68 1.40 0.56
CA PHE A 12 -0.54 2.73 -0.01
C PHE A 12 -1.24 3.79 0.83
N ARG A 13 -2.47 3.51 1.26
CA ARG A 13 -3.23 4.48 2.03
C ARG A 13 -2.55 4.81 3.36
N LEU A 14 -1.97 3.82 4.00
CA LEU A 14 -1.25 4.05 5.25
C LEU A 14 -0.02 4.91 5.02
N LEU A 15 0.75 4.60 3.97
CA LEU A 15 1.95 5.38 3.68
C LEU A 15 1.59 6.79 3.27
N LEU A 16 0.49 6.96 2.54
CA LEU A 16 0.04 8.30 2.19
C LEU A 16 -0.33 9.09 3.44
N ALA A 17 -1.00 8.45 4.39
CA ALA A 17 -1.35 9.12 5.65
C ALA A 17 -0.09 9.55 6.40
N ARG A 18 0.92 8.70 6.44
CA ARG A 18 2.18 9.05 7.09
C ARG A 18 2.87 10.21 6.39
N ALA A 19 2.88 10.21 5.06
CA ALA A 19 3.48 11.31 4.32
C ALA A 19 2.74 12.62 4.60
N ASN A 20 1.42 12.55 4.73
CA ASN A 20 0.63 13.73 5.01
C ASN A 20 0.89 14.27 6.41
N VAL A 21 1.14 13.40 7.38
CA VAL A 21 1.52 13.86 8.71
C VAL A 21 2.84 14.63 8.63
N GLU A 22 3.82 14.12 7.87
CA GLU A 22 5.08 14.81 7.70
C GLU A 22 4.88 16.17 7.05
N ARG A 23 4.05 16.25 6.01
CA ARG A 23 3.81 17.50 5.32
C ARG A 23 3.13 18.52 6.24
N ILE A 24 2.13 18.08 6.96
CA ILE A 24 1.41 18.98 7.87
C ILE A 24 2.34 19.48 8.96
N THR A 25 3.20 18.60 9.47
CA THR A 25 4.19 19.01 10.47
C THR A 25 5.13 20.08 9.91
N GLN A 26 5.38 20.05 8.61
CA GLN A 26 6.24 21.05 7.96
C GLN A 26 5.44 22.27 7.49
N GLY A 27 4.18 22.35 7.81
CA GLY A 27 3.35 23.48 7.41
C GLY A 27 2.82 23.39 6.00
N LYS A 28 2.85 22.20 5.40
CA LYS A 28 2.37 22.02 4.03
C LYS A 28 1.02 21.32 4.03
N ALA A 29 0.26 21.54 2.97
CA ALA A 29 -1.05 20.91 2.83
C ALA A 29 -0.90 19.41 2.56
N ALA A 30 -1.94 18.65 2.90
CA ALA A 30 -1.98 17.24 2.62
C ALA A 30 -1.99 16.99 1.11
N LEU A 31 -1.41 15.87 0.71
CA LEU A 31 -1.35 15.49 -0.69
C LEU A 31 -2.70 14.95 -1.15
N SER A 32 -3.13 15.37 -2.34
CA SER A 32 -4.24 14.73 -3.00
C SER A 32 -3.72 13.57 -3.83
N LEU A 33 -4.62 12.65 -4.21
CA LEU A 33 -4.21 11.55 -5.08
C LEU A 33 -3.69 12.07 -6.41
N ARG A 34 -4.29 13.13 -6.93
CA ARG A 34 -3.82 13.71 -8.19
C ARG A 34 -2.39 14.20 -8.07
N GLN A 35 -2.07 14.85 -6.96
CA GLN A 35 -0.71 15.34 -6.75
C GLN A 35 0.27 14.17 -6.63
N VAL A 36 -0.13 13.12 -5.93
CA VAL A 36 0.73 11.94 -5.82
C VAL A 36 0.96 11.34 -7.21
N ALA A 37 -0.10 11.29 -8.03
CA ALA A 37 0.05 10.75 -9.39
C ALA A 37 1.05 11.56 -10.20
N GLU A 38 0.96 12.89 -10.11
CA GLU A 38 1.86 13.75 -10.87
C GLU A 38 3.29 13.61 -10.40
N GLU A 39 3.50 13.49 -9.10
CA GLU A 39 4.85 13.48 -8.55
C GLU A 39 5.49 12.10 -8.58
N SER A 40 4.70 11.05 -8.48
CA SER A 40 5.25 9.69 -8.45
C SER A 40 5.38 9.06 -9.83
N GLY A 41 4.60 9.55 -10.78
CA GLY A 41 4.56 8.94 -12.09
C GLY A 41 3.60 7.76 -12.19
N VAL A 42 2.86 7.47 -11.13
CA VAL A 42 1.86 6.40 -11.12
C VAL A 42 0.52 7.01 -11.52
N SER A 43 -0.24 6.31 -12.36
CA SER A 43 -1.50 6.87 -12.86
C SER A 43 -2.50 7.06 -11.74
N LEU A 44 -3.35 8.07 -11.89
CA LEU A 44 -4.35 8.37 -10.89
C LEU A 44 -5.33 7.20 -10.69
N SER A 45 -5.70 6.51 -11.78
CA SER A 45 -6.63 5.41 -11.65
C SER A 45 -6.03 4.25 -10.85
N VAL A 46 -4.73 4.00 -11.01
CA VAL A 46 -4.06 2.97 -10.21
C VAL A 46 -4.04 3.38 -8.73
N LEU A 47 -3.71 4.65 -8.47
CA LEU A 47 -3.67 5.13 -7.08
C LEU A 47 -5.04 5.07 -6.44
N ALA A 48 -6.08 5.42 -7.18
CA ALA A 48 -7.43 5.37 -6.65
C ALA A 48 -7.83 3.94 -6.29
N ALA A 49 -7.46 2.98 -7.13
CA ALA A 49 -7.75 1.58 -6.84
C ALA A 49 -6.98 1.10 -5.62
N LEU A 50 -5.70 1.49 -5.50
CA LEU A 50 -4.91 1.13 -4.33
C LEU A 50 -5.47 1.77 -3.07
N ASN A 51 -5.93 3.00 -3.18
CA ASN A 51 -6.43 3.73 -2.02
C ASN A 51 -7.73 3.13 -1.49
N THR A 52 -8.52 2.52 -2.35
CA THR A 52 -9.78 1.91 -1.92
C THR A 52 -9.63 0.43 -1.62
N GLY A 53 -8.46 -0.14 -1.85
CA GLY A 53 -8.23 -1.55 -1.59
C GLY A 53 -8.82 -2.46 -2.65
N ARG A 54 -9.24 -1.92 -3.79
CA ARG A 54 -9.84 -2.73 -4.83
C ARG A 54 -8.84 -3.34 -5.79
N SER A 55 -7.63 -2.83 -5.81
CA SER A 55 -6.62 -3.30 -6.74
C SER A 55 -6.18 -4.70 -6.36
N GLN A 56 -6.13 -5.58 -7.35
CA GLN A 56 -5.67 -6.94 -7.13
C GLN A 56 -4.37 -7.21 -7.84
N ARG A 57 -3.87 -6.24 -8.56
CA ARG A 57 -2.63 -6.36 -9.28
C ARG A 57 -1.81 -5.11 -9.09
N ILE A 58 -0.52 -5.32 -8.94
CA ILE A 58 0.40 -4.20 -8.87
C ILE A 58 1.70 -4.71 -9.50
N ASP A 59 2.24 -3.97 -10.45
CA ASP A 59 3.47 -4.40 -11.08
C ASP A 59 4.68 -3.81 -10.36
N TYR A 60 5.84 -4.36 -10.70
CA TYR A 60 7.07 -3.94 -10.03
C TYR A 60 7.39 -2.47 -10.29
N GLY A 61 7.06 -1.98 -11.48
CA GLY A 61 7.29 -0.57 -11.78
C GLY A 61 6.51 0.34 -10.86
N THR A 62 5.24 0.01 -10.61
CA THR A 62 4.42 0.79 -9.71
C THR A 62 4.97 0.73 -8.30
N ILE A 63 5.38 -0.46 -7.84
CA ILE A 63 5.97 -0.60 -6.52
C ILE A 63 7.23 0.26 -6.40
N ASP A 64 8.08 0.20 -7.40
CA ASP A 64 9.32 0.96 -7.40
C ASP A 64 9.04 2.47 -7.33
N HIS A 65 8.11 2.94 -8.14
CA HIS A 65 7.78 4.37 -8.15
C HIS A 65 7.20 4.82 -6.81
N LEU A 66 6.36 3.99 -6.21
CA LEU A 66 5.78 4.37 -4.92
C LEU A 66 6.81 4.35 -3.81
N LEU A 67 7.69 3.36 -3.80
CA LEU A 67 8.74 3.33 -2.79
C LEU A 67 9.66 4.53 -2.92
N ALA A 68 10.08 4.85 -4.14
CA ALA A 68 10.93 6.01 -4.37
C ALA A 68 10.23 7.29 -3.94
N TYR A 69 8.93 7.38 -4.23
CA TYR A 69 8.18 8.57 -3.87
C TYR A 69 8.07 8.75 -2.36
N PHE A 70 7.66 7.70 -1.64
CA PHE A 70 7.50 7.81 -0.20
C PHE A 70 8.84 7.95 0.52
N ASN A 71 9.91 7.43 -0.08
CA ASN A 71 11.23 7.58 0.53
C ASN A 71 11.66 9.05 0.63
N ARG A 72 10.96 9.94 -0.04
CA ARG A 72 11.19 11.37 0.08
C ARG A 72 10.73 11.92 1.43
N TYR A 73 9.84 11.20 2.10
CA TYR A 73 9.26 11.66 3.36
C TYR A 73 9.75 10.87 4.55
N PHE A 74 10.06 9.59 4.36
CA PHE A 74 10.54 8.74 5.43
C PHE A 74 11.20 7.51 4.83
N SER A 75 11.98 6.83 5.64
CA SER A 75 12.61 5.60 5.20
C SER A 75 11.54 4.53 4.98
N VAL A 76 11.54 3.91 3.82
CA VAL A 76 10.51 2.96 3.46
C VAL A 76 11.14 1.75 2.79
N THR A 77 10.55 0.58 3.04
CA THR A 77 10.97 -0.67 2.39
C THR A 77 9.76 -1.33 1.74
N THR A 78 10.01 -2.37 0.97
CA THR A 78 8.94 -3.10 0.32
C THR A 78 7.93 -3.62 1.35
N SER A 79 8.41 -4.07 2.50
CA SER A 79 7.50 -4.59 3.52
C SER A 79 6.64 -3.53 4.17
N ASP A 80 7.01 -2.25 4.02
CA ASP A 80 6.14 -1.17 4.49
C ASP A 80 4.98 -0.94 3.53
N LEU A 81 5.17 -1.25 2.26
CA LEU A 81 4.15 -1.01 1.25
C LEU A 81 3.28 -2.22 1.03
N LEU A 82 3.86 -3.41 1.04
CA LEU A 82 3.14 -4.65 0.77
C LEU A 82 3.17 -5.54 2.00
N ASP A 83 2.03 -6.12 2.33
CA ASP A 83 1.94 -7.04 3.43
C ASP A 83 1.20 -8.29 2.96
N TRP A 84 1.49 -9.40 3.58
CA TRP A 84 0.91 -10.66 3.21
C TRP A 84 0.42 -11.39 4.45
N GLU A 85 -0.79 -11.91 4.35
CA GLU A 85 -1.35 -12.76 5.38
C GLU A 85 -2.12 -13.87 4.72
N PRO A 86 -2.03 -15.08 5.24
CA PRO A 86 -2.92 -16.12 4.75
C PRO A 86 -4.36 -15.79 5.12
N VAL A 87 -5.28 -16.25 4.30
CA VAL A 87 -6.69 -16.09 4.62
C VAL A 87 -6.96 -16.86 5.90
N GLN A 88 -7.64 -16.21 6.84
CA GLN A 88 -8.03 -16.88 8.07
C GLN A 88 -9.10 -17.90 7.79
N GLN A 89 -8.89 -19.08 8.33
CA GLN A 89 -9.92 -20.09 8.26
C GLN A 89 -10.12 -20.59 9.67
N GLU A 90 -11.28 -20.37 10.17
CA GLU A 90 -11.49 -20.63 11.56
C GLU A 90 -11.32 -22.05 11.90
N ASP A 91 -11.53 -22.92 10.98
CA ASP A 91 -11.38 -24.30 11.32
C ASP A 91 -9.96 -24.75 11.36
N LYS A 92 -9.14 -23.94 11.11
CA LYS A 92 -7.81 -24.36 11.20
C LYS A 92 -7.32 -24.49 12.54
N HIS A 93 -7.56 -24.49 12.69
CA HIS A 93 -7.05 -24.66 13.61
C HIS A 93 -6.54 -25.26 14.13
N PRO A 94 -6.52 -25.43 14.36
CA PRO A 94 -6.02 -25.81 14.77
C PRO A 94 -5.25 -26.46 14.83
N VAL A 95 -5.28 -26.47 14.76
CA VAL A 95 -4.80 -27.11 14.74
C VAL A 95 -4.08 -27.43 15.13
N GLY A 96 -4.00 -27.14 15.27
CA GLY A 96 -3.51 -27.35 15.70
C GLY A 96 -3.10 -27.75 16.09
N SER A 97 -3.54 -27.71 16.02
CA SER A 97 -3.30 -28.02 16.35
C SER A 97 -2.87 -28.60 16.56
N ALA A 98 -3.05 -28.54 16.55
CA ALA A 98 -2.77 -29.11 16.81
C ALA A 98 -2.38 -29.42 17.09
#